data_4c06bd51fd2edfaffc312b10f5a96787
#
_entry.id   4c06bd51fd2edfaffc312b10f5a96787
#
_cell.length_a   1.000
_cell.length_b   1.000
_cell.length_c   1.000
_cell.angle_alpha   90.00
_cell.angle_beta   90.00
_cell.angle_gamma   90.00
#
_symmetry.space_group_name_H-M   'P 1'
#
loop_
_entity.id
_entity.type
_entity.pdbx_description
1 polymer ?
#
loop_
_entity_poly.entity_id
_entity_poly.type
_entity_poly.pdbx_seq_one_letter_code
_entity_poly.pdbx_strand_id
1 'polypeptide(L)'
;CFIPVIYFFVPESVHWLTRKQPTGALGKINKTFRRLGHSAVAALPDVSPEVRKKSVGDIFSPRLMTTTLIVSSAYFLHIMTFYFILKWVPKIVADMGFAASSAGGVLVWANVGGALGGAVFGFLTLKVDLKKLTIVTLVFSAVFVTVFGRTPANLNIMSLFCAMAGFFSNAGIVGLYAIIAQAFPTHARAFGTGFVIGFGRGGSVLSPILAGFLLEMGMLLPSVAVVMAVGSVLGAIVLMFLKLQSDSPSEGSRIENKRKASVMKSSVAEGHSSAV
;
A
#
# COMPACT_ATOMS: atom_id res chain seq x y z
N CYS A 1 -18.46 -1.10 -17.77
CA CYS A 1 -19.68 -0.27 -17.87
C CYS A 1 -20.18 0.30 -16.53
N PHE A 2 -19.32 0.46 -15.52
CA PHE A 2 -19.72 1.04 -14.22
C PHE A 2 -19.69 2.59 -14.18
N ILE A 3 -19.08 3.25 -15.17
CA ILE A 3 -18.93 4.71 -15.21
C ILE A 3 -20.26 5.47 -15.04
N PRO A 4 -21.37 5.12 -15.75
CA PRO A 4 -22.64 5.79 -15.56
C PRO A 4 -23.19 5.62 -14.14
N VAL A 5 -23.05 4.42 -13.57
CA VAL A 5 -23.52 4.12 -12.20
C VAL A 5 -22.78 5.00 -11.18
N ILE A 6 -21.45 5.11 -11.31
CA ILE A 6 -20.65 5.97 -10.43
C ILE A 6 -21.06 7.44 -10.59
N TYR A 7 -21.22 7.91 -11.83
CA TYR A 7 -21.57 9.30 -12.12
C TYR A 7 -22.92 9.71 -11.53
N PHE A 8 -23.95 8.83 -11.60
CA PHE A 8 -25.28 9.15 -11.13
C PHE A 8 -25.53 8.85 -9.65
N PHE A 9 -24.86 7.83 -9.09
CA PHE A 9 -25.17 7.34 -7.74
C PHE A 9 -24.14 7.72 -6.67
N VAL A 10 -22.87 7.97 -7.05
CA VAL A 10 -21.84 8.30 -6.08
C VAL A 10 -21.75 9.82 -5.92
N PRO A 11 -22.08 10.37 -4.73
CA PRO A 11 -21.96 11.81 -4.49
C PRO A 11 -20.48 12.21 -4.47
N GLU A 12 -20.19 13.46 -4.85
CA GLU A 12 -18.85 14.02 -4.73
C GLU A 12 -18.37 13.99 -3.26
N SER A 13 -17.08 13.73 -3.07
CA SER A 13 -16.47 13.69 -1.73
C SER A 13 -16.69 15.00 -0.98
N VAL A 14 -17.31 14.91 0.20
CA VAL A 14 -17.50 16.07 1.09
C VAL A 14 -16.17 16.75 1.40
N HIS A 15 -15.11 15.97 1.63
CA HIS A 15 -13.78 16.49 1.89
C HIS A 15 -13.21 17.29 0.70
N TRP A 16 -13.43 16.81 -0.54
CA TRP A 16 -13.01 17.53 -1.74
C TRP A 16 -13.81 18.83 -1.93
N LEU A 17 -15.14 18.77 -1.74
CA LEU A 17 -16.01 19.93 -1.82
C LEU A 17 -15.65 21.01 -0.78
N THR A 18 -15.36 20.61 0.46
CA THR A 18 -14.93 21.52 1.54
C THR A 18 -13.61 22.19 1.21
N ARG A 19 -12.69 21.47 0.56
CA ARG A 19 -11.33 21.96 0.30
C ARG A 19 -11.25 22.81 -0.96
N LYS A 20 -11.87 22.38 -2.07
CA LYS A 20 -11.82 23.08 -3.36
C LYS A 20 -12.86 24.21 -3.46
N GLN A 21 -13.96 24.07 -2.73
CA GLN A 21 -15.06 25.04 -2.68
C GLN A 21 -15.51 25.53 -4.08
N PRO A 22 -15.86 24.61 -5.00
CA PRO A 22 -16.43 25.03 -6.27
C PRO A 22 -17.79 25.70 -6.06
N THR A 23 -18.27 26.43 -7.06
CA THR A 23 -19.61 27.07 -7.02
C THR A 23 -20.68 26.05 -6.62
N GLY A 24 -21.47 26.35 -5.58
CA GLY A 24 -22.50 25.46 -5.06
C GLY A 24 -22.02 24.32 -4.14
N ALA A 25 -20.75 24.33 -3.69
CA ALA A 25 -20.20 23.29 -2.81
C ALA A 25 -21.01 23.07 -1.53
N LEU A 26 -21.45 24.16 -0.87
CA LEU A 26 -22.28 24.08 0.35
C LEU A 26 -23.58 23.32 0.13
N GLY A 27 -24.27 23.57 -0.99
CA GLY A 27 -25.50 22.86 -1.35
C GLY A 27 -25.29 21.36 -1.57
N LYS A 28 -24.19 20.98 -2.27
CA LYS A 28 -23.81 19.59 -2.52
C LYS A 28 -23.44 18.86 -1.21
N ILE A 29 -22.70 19.51 -0.31
CA ILE A 29 -22.34 18.97 1.01
C ILE A 29 -23.59 18.74 1.84
N ASN A 30 -24.50 19.73 1.92
CA ASN A 30 -25.71 19.63 2.70
C ASN A 30 -26.68 18.58 2.13
N LYS A 31 -26.70 18.38 0.82
CA LYS A 31 -27.44 17.28 0.18
C LYS A 31 -26.90 15.91 0.61
N THR A 32 -25.57 15.77 0.65
CA THR A 32 -24.91 14.53 1.10
C THR A 32 -25.14 14.28 2.59
N PHE A 33 -25.01 15.30 3.43
CA PHE A 33 -25.26 15.21 4.87
C PHE A 33 -26.70 14.80 5.19
N ARG A 34 -27.68 15.36 4.52
CA ARG A 34 -29.10 14.95 4.65
C ARG A 34 -29.30 13.48 4.30
N ARG A 35 -28.66 12.98 3.23
CA ARG A 35 -28.72 11.55 2.87
C ARG A 35 -28.11 10.62 3.93
N LEU A 36 -27.10 11.11 4.66
CA LEU A 36 -26.41 10.38 5.73
C LEU A 36 -27.04 10.61 7.12
N GLY A 37 -28.13 11.34 7.23
CA GLY A 37 -28.78 11.62 8.52
C GLY A 37 -28.07 12.67 9.38
N HIS A 38 -27.14 13.44 8.80
CA HIS A 38 -26.43 14.51 9.49
C HIS A 38 -27.11 15.88 9.29
N SER A 39 -26.96 16.77 10.29
CA SER A 39 -27.44 18.15 10.22
C SER A 39 -26.72 18.95 9.13
N ALA A 40 -27.43 19.87 8.51
CA ALA A 40 -26.86 20.77 7.52
C ALA A 40 -25.87 21.75 8.14
N VAL A 41 -24.81 22.08 7.41
CA VAL A 41 -23.78 23.06 7.81
C VAL A 41 -24.18 24.44 7.26
N ALA A 42 -24.10 25.47 8.10
CA ALA A 42 -24.48 26.83 7.73
C ALA A 42 -23.46 27.51 6.81
N ALA A 43 -22.17 27.23 6.98
CA ALA A 43 -21.09 27.81 6.18
C ALA A 43 -19.93 26.82 5.98
N LEU A 44 -19.18 27.01 4.91
CA LEU A 44 -17.93 26.25 4.69
C LEU A 44 -16.82 26.88 5.54
N PRO A 45 -15.87 26.05 6.07
CA PRO A 45 -14.71 26.57 6.77
C PRO A 45 -13.84 27.40 5.85
N ASP A 46 -13.23 28.45 6.39
CA ASP A 46 -12.23 29.23 5.65
C ASP A 46 -11.04 28.35 5.26
N VAL A 47 -10.79 28.27 3.96
CA VAL A 47 -9.66 27.51 3.42
C VAL A 47 -8.62 28.51 2.95
N SER A 48 -7.47 28.52 3.62
CA SER A 48 -6.37 29.40 3.24
C SER A 48 -5.97 29.22 1.76
N PRO A 49 -5.58 30.29 1.05
CA PRO A 49 -5.14 30.22 -0.35
C PRO A 49 -4.01 29.20 -0.59
N GLU A 50 -3.15 28.98 0.42
CA GLU A 50 -2.07 27.99 0.39
C GLU A 50 -2.58 26.55 0.32
N VAL A 51 -3.66 26.24 1.00
CA VAL A 51 -4.28 24.91 0.95
C VAL A 51 -4.96 24.66 -0.40
N ARG A 52 -5.47 25.69 -1.04
CA ARG A 52 -6.02 25.62 -2.41
C ARG A 52 -4.95 25.39 -3.48
N LYS A 53 -3.73 25.94 -3.28
CA LYS A 53 -2.62 25.92 -4.25
C LYS A 53 -1.76 24.64 -4.17
N LYS A 54 -1.91 23.78 -3.13
CA LYS A 54 -1.14 22.55 -3.03
C LYS A 54 -1.37 21.68 -4.26
N SER A 55 -0.30 21.52 -5.03
CA SER A 55 -0.30 20.94 -6.38
C SER A 55 -0.05 19.44 -6.34
N VAL A 56 -0.42 18.80 -7.44
CA VAL A 56 -0.06 17.42 -7.78
C VAL A 56 1.46 17.20 -7.71
N GLY A 57 2.26 18.24 -8.02
CA GLY A 57 3.72 18.20 -7.94
C GLY A 57 4.32 18.18 -6.53
N ASP A 58 3.53 18.32 -5.47
CA ASP A 58 4.04 18.37 -4.09
C ASP A 58 4.80 17.12 -3.67
N ILE A 59 4.54 15.97 -4.30
CA ILE A 59 5.30 14.72 -4.06
C ILE A 59 6.77 14.82 -4.46
N PHE A 60 7.12 15.75 -5.36
CA PHE A 60 8.48 16.05 -5.80
C PHE A 60 9.08 17.25 -5.05
N SER A 61 8.38 17.81 -4.07
CA SER A 61 8.92 18.86 -3.22
C SER A 61 10.09 18.31 -2.38
N PRO A 62 11.07 19.15 -1.98
CA PRO A 62 12.20 18.71 -1.15
C PRO A 62 11.78 17.95 0.11
N ARG A 63 10.60 18.27 0.64
CA ARG A 63 10.04 17.62 1.84
C ARG A 63 9.57 16.18 1.60
N LEU A 64 8.98 15.89 0.43
CA LEU A 64 8.38 14.59 0.13
C LEU A 64 9.21 13.77 -0.84
N MET A 65 10.19 14.35 -1.53
CA MET A 65 11.03 13.69 -2.53
C MET A 65 11.68 12.42 -1.97
N THR A 66 12.32 12.52 -0.81
CA THR A 66 12.97 11.37 -0.18
C THR A 66 11.96 10.25 0.13
N THR A 67 10.79 10.59 0.65
CA THR A 67 9.72 9.62 0.91
C THR A 67 9.25 8.98 -0.39
N THR A 68 9.01 9.80 -1.42
CA THR A 68 8.58 9.33 -2.74
C THR A 68 9.59 8.36 -3.35
N LEU A 69 10.88 8.70 -3.32
CA LEU A 69 11.95 7.85 -3.83
C LEU A 69 12.04 6.52 -3.06
N ILE A 70 12.01 6.56 -1.72
CA ILE A 70 12.10 5.37 -0.88
C ILE A 70 10.94 4.41 -1.17
N VAL A 71 9.68 4.91 -1.12
CA VAL A 71 8.53 4.01 -1.30
C VAL A 71 8.40 3.53 -2.74
N SER A 72 8.75 4.35 -3.74
CA SER A 72 8.75 3.96 -5.14
C SER A 72 9.79 2.88 -5.43
N SER A 73 11.01 3.06 -4.92
CA SER A 73 12.09 2.08 -5.09
C SER A 73 11.78 0.78 -4.37
N ALA A 74 11.32 0.84 -3.12
CA ALA A 74 10.96 -0.36 -2.35
C ALA A 74 9.85 -1.16 -3.04
N TYR A 75 8.82 -0.48 -3.52
CA TYR A 75 7.72 -1.13 -4.23
C TYR A 75 8.17 -1.70 -5.58
N PHE A 76 8.92 -0.93 -6.39
CA PHE A 76 9.47 -1.38 -7.67
C PHE A 76 10.32 -2.65 -7.53
N LEU A 77 11.27 -2.64 -6.60
CA LEU A 77 12.18 -3.75 -6.35
C LEU A 77 11.44 -5.02 -5.91
N HIS A 78 10.47 -4.88 -5.01
CA HIS A 78 9.68 -6.03 -4.56
C HIS A 78 8.74 -6.56 -5.66
N ILE A 79 8.15 -5.69 -6.47
CA ILE A 79 7.32 -6.08 -7.61
C ILE A 79 8.10 -6.92 -8.61
N MET A 80 9.39 -6.65 -8.83
CA MET A 80 10.24 -7.51 -9.67
C MET A 80 10.29 -8.95 -9.14
N THR A 81 10.52 -9.14 -7.83
CA THR A 81 10.54 -10.47 -7.21
C THR A 81 9.18 -11.17 -7.30
N PHE A 82 8.10 -10.45 -7.03
CA PHE A 82 6.74 -10.99 -7.08
C PHE A 82 6.35 -11.46 -8.49
N TYR A 83 6.62 -10.64 -9.51
CA TYR A 83 6.27 -10.99 -10.89
C TYR A 83 7.18 -12.08 -11.48
N PHE A 84 8.37 -12.29 -10.94
CA PHE A 84 9.17 -13.46 -11.29
C PHE A 84 8.39 -14.75 -10.99
N ILE A 85 7.85 -14.90 -9.78
CA ILE A 85 7.04 -16.07 -9.42
C ILE A 85 5.81 -16.18 -10.35
N LEU A 86 5.03 -15.11 -10.48
CA LEU A 86 3.78 -15.15 -11.26
C LEU A 86 3.99 -15.50 -12.73
N LYS A 87 5.08 -15.07 -13.35
CA LYS A 87 5.29 -15.20 -14.78
C LYS A 87 6.17 -16.40 -15.17
N TRP A 88 7.10 -16.77 -14.29
CA TRP A 88 8.07 -17.80 -14.62
C TRP A 88 7.73 -19.19 -14.03
N VAL A 89 6.95 -19.29 -12.97
CA VAL A 89 6.59 -20.59 -12.39
C VAL A 89 6.00 -21.55 -13.43
N PRO A 90 5.04 -21.17 -14.28
CA PRO A 90 4.51 -22.12 -15.27
C PRO A 90 5.57 -22.62 -16.25
N LYS A 91 6.45 -21.73 -16.71
CA LYS A 91 7.55 -22.11 -17.61
C LYS A 91 8.57 -23.00 -16.90
N ILE A 92 8.98 -22.68 -15.68
CA ILE A 92 9.93 -23.47 -14.89
C ILE A 92 9.43 -24.90 -14.70
N VAL A 93 8.14 -25.07 -14.34
CA VAL A 93 7.54 -26.37 -14.13
C VAL A 93 7.47 -27.16 -15.45
N ALA A 94 7.14 -26.49 -16.56
CA ALA A 94 7.10 -27.13 -17.87
C ALA A 94 8.52 -27.54 -18.35
N ASP A 95 9.53 -26.70 -18.14
CA ASP A 95 10.94 -27.00 -18.48
C ASP A 95 11.50 -28.17 -17.65
N MET A 96 10.94 -28.46 -16.48
CA MET A 96 11.24 -29.67 -15.69
C MET A 96 10.55 -30.94 -16.18
N GLY A 97 9.83 -30.87 -17.32
CA GLY A 97 9.18 -32.02 -17.96
C GLY A 97 7.74 -32.29 -17.53
N PHE A 98 7.12 -31.42 -16.76
CA PHE A 98 5.72 -31.58 -16.35
C PHE A 98 4.73 -31.02 -17.39
N ALA A 99 3.53 -31.57 -17.43
CA ALA A 99 2.46 -31.10 -18.30
C ALA A 99 2.08 -29.63 -17.97
N ALA A 100 1.63 -28.89 -18.97
CA ALA A 100 1.22 -27.48 -18.81
C ALA A 100 0.05 -27.31 -17.80
N SER A 101 -0.83 -28.32 -17.69
CA SER A 101 -1.89 -28.34 -16.67
C SER A 101 -1.34 -28.40 -15.25
N SER A 102 -0.30 -29.20 -15.01
CA SER A 102 0.39 -29.30 -13.72
C SER A 102 1.12 -27.98 -13.38
N ALA A 103 1.71 -27.33 -14.39
CA ALA A 103 2.35 -26.04 -14.25
C ALA A 103 1.36 -24.95 -13.77
N GLY A 104 0.16 -24.94 -14.37
CA GLY A 104 -0.94 -24.10 -13.91
C GLY A 104 -1.35 -24.40 -12.47
N GLY A 105 -1.39 -25.69 -12.09
CA GLY A 105 -1.70 -26.13 -10.73
C GLY A 105 -0.74 -25.60 -9.67
N VAL A 106 0.57 -25.61 -9.94
CA VAL A 106 1.59 -25.02 -9.04
C VAL A 106 1.36 -23.53 -8.86
N LEU A 107 1.02 -22.79 -9.93
CA LEU A 107 0.73 -21.36 -9.86
C LEU A 107 -0.55 -21.05 -9.05
N VAL A 108 -1.57 -21.93 -9.10
CA VAL A 108 -2.77 -21.80 -8.26
C VAL A 108 -2.38 -21.76 -6.79
N TRP A 109 -1.46 -22.61 -6.34
CA TRP A 109 -0.97 -22.60 -4.96
C TRP A 109 -0.26 -21.33 -4.57
N ALA A 110 0.48 -20.68 -5.49
CA ALA A 110 1.03 -19.36 -5.25
C ALA A 110 -0.06 -18.31 -4.97
N ASN A 111 -1.16 -18.35 -5.71
CA ASN A 111 -2.28 -17.41 -5.52
C ASN A 111 -3.07 -17.71 -4.23
N VAL A 112 -3.31 -18.99 -3.91
CA VAL A 112 -3.94 -19.38 -2.64
C VAL A 112 -3.09 -18.93 -1.46
N GLY A 113 -1.78 -19.23 -1.50
CA GLY A 113 -0.84 -18.74 -0.49
C GLY A 113 -0.87 -17.20 -0.39
N GLY A 114 -0.88 -16.53 -1.53
CA GLY A 114 -0.95 -15.06 -1.58
C GLY A 114 -2.21 -14.49 -0.94
N ALA A 115 -3.38 -15.06 -1.20
CA ALA A 115 -4.64 -14.64 -0.58
C ALA A 115 -4.60 -14.80 0.94
N LEU A 116 -4.12 -15.95 1.42
CA LEU A 116 -3.93 -16.22 2.85
C LEU A 116 -2.91 -15.27 3.48
N GLY A 117 -1.79 -15.03 2.78
CA GLY A 117 -0.73 -14.14 3.24
C GLY A 117 -1.23 -12.71 3.43
N GLY A 118 -2.00 -12.19 2.47
CA GLY A 118 -2.63 -10.87 2.58
C GLY A 118 -3.61 -10.77 3.75
N ALA A 119 -4.45 -11.80 3.95
CA ALA A 119 -5.40 -11.84 5.06
C ALA A 119 -4.68 -11.89 6.42
N VAL A 120 -3.73 -12.82 6.59
CA VAL A 120 -2.95 -12.94 7.83
C VAL A 120 -2.16 -11.66 8.12
N PHE A 121 -1.56 -11.05 7.09
CA PHE A 121 -0.87 -9.78 7.23
C PHE A 121 -1.80 -8.69 7.79
N GLY A 122 -3.02 -8.58 7.24
CA GLY A 122 -4.02 -7.63 7.72
C GLY A 122 -4.35 -7.80 9.21
N PHE A 123 -4.51 -9.05 9.68
CA PHE A 123 -4.72 -9.32 11.12
C PHE A 123 -3.50 -8.98 11.97
N LEU A 124 -2.31 -9.29 11.49
CA LEU A 124 -1.07 -9.02 12.23
C LEU A 124 -0.79 -7.52 12.39
N THR A 125 -1.21 -6.68 11.44
CA THR A 125 -1.06 -5.21 11.56
C THR A 125 -1.83 -4.60 12.72
N LEU A 126 -2.80 -5.32 13.28
CA LEU A 126 -3.52 -4.88 14.50
C LEU A 126 -2.64 -4.95 15.77
N LYS A 127 -1.59 -5.77 15.75
CA LYS A 127 -0.74 -6.02 16.93
C LYS A 127 0.73 -5.65 16.72
N VAL A 128 1.17 -5.59 15.47
CA VAL A 128 2.57 -5.38 15.10
C VAL A 128 2.70 -4.13 14.25
N ASP A 129 3.78 -3.40 14.44
CA ASP A 129 4.11 -2.22 13.63
C ASP A 129 4.15 -2.56 12.13
N LEU A 130 3.40 -1.80 11.34
CA LEU A 130 3.23 -2.01 9.91
C LEU A 130 4.56 -2.07 9.16
N LYS A 131 5.49 -1.15 9.46
CA LYS A 131 6.78 -1.09 8.77
C LYS A 131 7.64 -2.30 9.09
N LYS A 132 7.73 -2.70 10.36
CA LYS A 132 8.50 -3.87 10.79
C LYS A 132 7.94 -5.15 10.17
N LEU A 133 6.62 -5.31 10.22
CA LEU A 133 5.95 -6.47 9.64
C LEU A 133 6.18 -6.56 8.13
N THR A 134 6.11 -5.43 7.42
CA THR A 134 6.39 -5.38 5.97
C THR A 134 7.84 -5.77 5.68
N ILE A 135 8.81 -5.25 6.41
CA ILE A 135 10.24 -5.61 6.24
C ILE A 135 10.42 -7.12 6.41
N VAL A 136 9.84 -7.70 7.46
CA VAL A 136 9.92 -9.14 7.73
C VAL A 136 9.32 -9.95 6.57
N THR A 137 8.16 -9.58 6.07
CA THR A 137 7.52 -10.28 4.94
C THR A 137 8.33 -10.17 3.65
N LEU A 138 8.98 -9.03 3.38
CA LEU A 138 9.88 -8.87 2.24
C LEU A 138 11.10 -9.79 2.32
N VAL A 139 11.70 -9.93 3.50
CA VAL A 139 12.84 -10.83 3.72
C VAL A 139 12.40 -12.29 3.54
N PHE A 140 11.29 -12.70 4.14
CA PHE A 140 10.77 -14.07 3.95
C PHE A 140 10.34 -14.34 2.52
N SER A 141 9.81 -13.35 1.80
CA SER A 141 9.55 -13.45 0.37
C SER A 141 10.84 -13.83 -0.39
N ALA A 142 11.93 -13.12 -0.14
CA ALA A 142 13.21 -13.43 -0.77
C ALA A 142 13.72 -14.85 -0.44
N VAL A 143 13.58 -15.27 0.82
CA VAL A 143 13.96 -16.63 1.25
C VAL A 143 13.16 -17.67 0.49
N PHE A 144 11.84 -17.58 0.47
CA PHE A 144 11.00 -18.60 -0.16
C PHE A 144 11.07 -18.60 -1.69
N VAL A 145 11.29 -17.45 -2.33
CA VAL A 145 11.59 -17.37 -3.77
C VAL A 145 12.91 -18.06 -4.09
N THR A 146 13.93 -17.86 -3.27
CA THR A 146 15.23 -18.54 -3.41
C THR A 146 15.13 -20.05 -3.20
N VAL A 147 14.37 -20.49 -2.19
CA VAL A 147 14.13 -21.92 -1.92
C VAL A 147 13.35 -22.56 -3.08
N PHE A 148 12.31 -21.89 -3.58
CA PHE A 148 11.56 -22.38 -4.74
C PHE A 148 12.46 -22.64 -5.94
N GLY A 149 13.43 -21.76 -6.22
CA GLY A 149 14.40 -21.97 -7.31
C GLY A 149 15.33 -23.17 -7.15
N ARG A 150 15.37 -23.79 -5.96
CA ARG A 150 16.18 -24.97 -5.64
C ARG A 150 15.35 -26.24 -5.39
N THR A 151 14.03 -26.16 -5.59
CA THR A 151 13.17 -27.34 -5.36
C THR A 151 13.46 -28.44 -6.39
N PRO A 152 13.45 -29.71 -5.98
CA PRO A 152 13.53 -30.81 -6.91
C PRO A 152 12.28 -30.87 -7.81
N ALA A 153 12.36 -31.60 -8.92
CA ALA A 153 11.25 -31.83 -9.84
C ALA A 153 10.17 -32.73 -9.20
N ASN A 154 9.46 -32.19 -8.21
CA ASN A 154 8.35 -32.82 -7.50
C ASN A 154 7.23 -31.79 -7.32
N LEU A 155 6.08 -32.05 -7.95
CA LEU A 155 4.95 -31.11 -7.98
C LEU A 155 4.44 -30.73 -6.59
N ASN A 156 4.41 -31.64 -5.63
CA ASN A 156 3.92 -31.36 -4.29
C ASN A 156 4.87 -30.40 -3.54
N ILE A 157 6.18 -30.66 -3.65
CA ILE A 157 7.22 -29.81 -3.03
C ILE A 157 7.23 -28.43 -3.70
N MET A 158 7.16 -28.40 -5.04
CA MET A 158 7.09 -27.15 -5.80
C MET A 158 5.83 -26.35 -5.45
N SER A 159 4.67 -27.00 -5.33
CA SER A 159 3.42 -26.34 -4.94
C SER A 159 3.49 -25.75 -3.53
N LEU A 160 4.10 -26.48 -2.58
CA LEU A 160 4.27 -26.03 -1.20
C LEU A 160 5.16 -24.75 -1.14
N PHE A 161 6.35 -24.82 -1.74
CA PHE A 161 7.25 -23.67 -1.69
C PHE A 161 6.76 -22.50 -2.55
N CYS A 162 6.03 -22.76 -3.63
CA CYS A 162 5.36 -21.75 -4.42
C CYS A 162 4.24 -21.05 -3.62
N ALA A 163 3.46 -21.82 -2.83
CA ALA A 163 2.45 -21.26 -1.93
C ALA A 163 3.08 -20.36 -0.86
N MET A 164 4.21 -20.80 -0.25
CA MET A 164 4.94 -19.99 0.73
C MET A 164 5.56 -18.73 0.12
N ALA A 165 6.14 -18.83 -1.08
CA ALA A 165 6.63 -17.68 -1.81
C ALA A 165 5.49 -16.69 -2.13
N GLY A 166 4.34 -17.19 -2.58
CA GLY A 166 3.13 -16.40 -2.81
C GLY A 166 2.62 -15.73 -1.54
N PHE A 167 2.57 -16.49 -0.42
CA PHE A 167 2.13 -15.98 0.88
C PHE A 167 2.93 -14.74 1.32
N PHE A 168 4.24 -14.86 1.39
CA PHE A 168 5.08 -13.76 1.86
C PHE A 168 5.21 -12.63 0.85
N SER A 169 5.24 -12.93 -0.45
CA SER A 169 5.32 -11.90 -1.49
C SER A 169 4.05 -11.05 -1.53
N ASN A 170 2.87 -11.66 -1.48
CA ASN A 170 1.62 -10.90 -1.48
C ASN A 170 1.39 -10.16 -0.15
N ALA A 171 1.76 -10.75 0.99
CA ALA A 171 1.77 -10.05 2.28
C ALA A 171 2.66 -8.80 2.22
N GLY A 172 3.84 -8.88 1.59
CA GLY A 172 4.73 -7.75 1.35
C GLY A 172 4.09 -6.65 0.49
N ILE A 173 3.36 -7.01 -0.57
CA ILE A 173 2.61 -6.04 -1.41
C ILE A 173 1.53 -5.34 -0.59
N VAL A 174 0.74 -6.07 0.20
CA VAL A 174 -0.31 -5.50 1.05
C VAL A 174 0.30 -4.51 2.05
N GLY A 175 1.42 -4.89 2.66
CA GLY A 175 2.18 -4.02 3.56
C GLY A 175 2.70 -2.76 2.88
N LEU A 176 3.27 -2.89 1.70
CA LEU A 176 3.74 -1.74 0.91
C LEU A 176 2.59 -0.82 0.52
N TYR A 177 1.43 -1.33 0.12
CA TYR A 177 0.25 -0.50 -0.18
C TYR A 177 -0.21 0.28 1.05
N ALA A 178 -0.25 -0.35 2.22
CA ALA A 178 -0.61 0.33 3.47
C ALA A 178 0.42 1.42 3.84
N ILE A 179 1.72 1.15 3.67
CA ILE A 179 2.79 2.13 3.89
C ILE A 179 2.67 3.30 2.91
N ILE A 180 2.48 3.03 1.62
CA ILE A 180 2.32 4.07 0.59
C ILE A 180 1.15 4.99 0.92
N ALA A 181 0.01 4.43 1.36
CA ALA A 181 -1.16 5.20 1.76
C ALA A 181 -0.90 6.11 2.97
N GLN A 182 -0.01 5.71 3.88
CA GLN A 182 0.38 6.49 5.07
C GLN A 182 1.54 7.46 4.81
N ALA A 183 2.38 7.18 3.82
CA ALA A 183 3.57 7.95 3.53
C ALA A 183 3.28 9.38 3.03
N PHE A 184 2.10 9.60 2.46
CA PHE A 184 1.73 10.89 1.89
C PHE A 184 0.67 11.61 2.72
N PRO A 185 0.82 12.95 2.91
CA PRO A 185 -0.21 13.75 3.55
C PRO A 185 -1.50 13.72 2.73
N THR A 186 -2.64 13.93 3.38
CA THR A 186 -3.98 13.76 2.79
C THR A 186 -4.16 14.48 1.44
N HIS A 187 -3.53 15.65 1.27
CA HIS A 187 -3.63 16.42 0.03
C HIS A 187 -2.86 15.84 -1.17
N ALA A 188 -1.79 15.12 -0.93
CA ALA A 188 -0.93 14.51 -1.94
C ALA A 188 -1.14 12.99 -2.06
N ARG A 189 -1.89 12.38 -1.12
CA ARG A 189 -2.02 10.92 -0.98
C ARG A 189 -2.49 10.22 -2.25
N ALA A 190 -3.56 10.71 -2.87
CA ALA A 190 -4.13 10.06 -4.06
C ALA A 190 -3.13 10.04 -5.23
N PHE A 191 -2.49 11.19 -5.49
CA PHE A 191 -1.50 11.28 -6.55
C PHE A 191 -0.20 10.53 -6.20
N GLY A 192 0.29 10.68 -4.97
CA GLY A 192 1.49 9.98 -4.49
C GLY A 192 1.32 8.46 -4.57
N THR A 193 0.19 7.94 -4.11
CA THR A 193 -0.13 6.50 -4.21
C THR A 193 -0.18 6.07 -5.67
N GLY A 194 -0.88 6.82 -6.53
CA GLY A 194 -0.98 6.51 -7.97
C GLY A 194 0.38 6.54 -8.66
N PHE A 195 1.22 7.54 -8.35
CA PHE A 195 2.58 7.64 -8.89
C PHE A 195 3.45 6.46 -8.48
N VAL A 196 3.52 6.13 -7.19
CA VAL A 196 4.33 5.02 -6.66
C VAL A 196 3.90 3.69 -7.27
N ILE A 197 2.60 3.42 -7.32
CA ILE A 197 2.07 2.19 -7.92
C ILE A 197 2.35 2.16 -9.43
N GLY A 198 2.12 3.26 -10.14
CA GLY A 198 2.38 3.38 -11.57
C GLY A 198 3.86 3.15 -11.90
N PHE A 199 4.77 3.83 -11.19
CA PHE A 199 6.20 3.64 -11.34
C PHE A 199 6.63 2.20 -11.02
N GLY A 200 6.13 1.64 -9.93
CA GLY A 200 6.46 0.27 -9.52
C GLY A 200 5.96 -0.80 -10.50
N ARG A 201 4.90 -0.52 -11.29
CA ARG A 201 4.48 -1.41 -12.39
C ARG A 201 5.56 -1.59 -13.46
N GLY A 202 6.51 -0.66 -13.61
CA GLY A 202 7.71 -0.86 -14.40
C GLY A 202 8.51 -2.10 -14.00
N GLY A 203 8.56 -2.41 -12.69
CA GLY A 203 9.17 -3.64 -12.18
C GLY A 203 8.49 -4.91 -12.68
N SER A 204 7.17 -4.89 -12.88
CA SER A 204 6.44 -6.04 -13.44
C SER A 204 6.76 -6.33 -14.91
N VAL A 205 7.15 -5.29 -15.66
CA VAL A 205 7.60 -5.41 -17.05
C VAL A 205 9.05 -5.89 -17.10
N LEU A 206 9.91 -5.30 -16.27
CA LEU A 206 11.35 -5.65 -16.26
C LEU A 206 11.59 -7.06 -15.69
N SER A 207 10.77 -7.52 -14.77
CA SER A 207 10.95 -8.84 -14.11
C SER A 207 11.04 -10.00 -15.12
N PRO A 208 10.07 -10.24 -16.02
CA PRO A 208 10.18 -11.34 -16.97
C PRO A 208 11.31 -11.14 -17.97
N ILE A 209 11.61 -9.89 -18.35
CA ILE A 209 12.70 -9.58 -19.28
C ILE A 209 14.06 -9.93 -18.66
N LEU A 210 14.29 -9.47 -17.42
CA LEU A 210 15.55 -9.73 -16.72
C LEU A 210 15.75 -11.23 -16.47
N ALA A 211 14.71 -11.92 -15.98
CA ALA A 211 14.80 -13.36 -15.74
C ALA A 211 15.03 -14.14 -17.04
N GLY A 212 14.37 -13.75 -18.14
CA GLY A 212 14.59 -14.35 -19.46
C GLY A 212 16.01 -14.17 -19.94
N PHE A 213 16.54 -12.96 -19.86
CA PHE A 213 17.91 -12.64 -20.24
C PHE A 213 18.95 -13.44 -19.42
N LEU A 214 18.75 -13.56 -18.10
CA LEU A 214 19.65 -14.35 -17.26
C LEU A 214 19.64 -15.85 -17.62
N LEU A 215 18.48 -16.41 -17.94
CA LEU A 215 18.34 -17.80 -18.38
C LEU A 215 18.97 -18.00 -19.78
N GLU A 216 18.80 -17.05 -20.69
CA GLU A 216 19.40 -17.08 -22.04
C GLU A 216 20.93 -17.00 -22.00
N MET A 217 21.49 -16.29 -21.01
CA MET A 217 22.92 -16.29 -20.71
C MET A 217 23.44 -17.61 -20.14
N GLY A 218 22.59 -18.63 -19.98
CA GLY A 218 22.96 -19.94 -19.47
C GLY A 218 22.99 -20.03 -17.93
N MET A 219 22.46 -19.04 -17.21
CA MET A 219 22.36 -19.14 -15.76
C MET A 219 21.34 -20.20 -15.36
N LEU A 220 21.72 -21.02 -14.38
CA LEU A 220 20.84 -22.03 -13.82
C LEU A 220 19.70 -21.37 -13.00
N LEU A 221 18.52 -22.00 -13.01
CA LEU A 221 17.33 -21.52 -12.28
C LEU A 221 17.60 -21.14 -10.81
N PRO A 222 18.37 -21.91 -10.01
CA PRO A 222 18.70 -21.51 -8.65
C PRO A 222 19.38 -20.15 -8.55
N SER A 223 20.28 -19.84 -9.47
CA SER A 223 20.98 -18.56 -9.53
C SER A 223 20.07 -17.42 -9.95
N VAL A 224 19.22 -17.65 -10.96
CA VAL A 224 18.22 -16.67 -11.41
C VAL A 224 17.25 -16.35 -10.27
N ALA A 225 16.76 -17.37 -9.55
CA ALA A 225 15.87 -17.17 -8.42
C ALA A 225 16.51 -16.32 -7.29
N VAL A 226 17.80 -16.52 -7.01
CA VAL A 226 18.55 -15.67 -6.06
C VAL A 226 18.61 -14.23 -6.54
N VAL A 227 19.01 -13.99 -7.79
CA VAL A 227 19.09 -12.63 -8.35
C VAL A 227 17.74 -11.93 -8.29
N MET A 228 16.66 -12.62 -8.66
CA MET A 228 15.31 -12.07 -8.61
C MET A 228 14.81 -11.84 -7.19
N ALA A 229 15.23 -12.66 -6.22
CA ALA A 229 14.91 -12.51 -4.79
C ALA A 229 15.61 -11.29 -4.16
N VAL A 230 16.80 -10.91 -4.65
CA VAL A 230 17.54 -9.73 -4.18
C VAL A 230 16.67 -8.46 -4.24
N GLY A 231 15.76 -8.35 -5.20
CA GLY A 231 14.81 -7.24 -5.29
C GLY A 231 14.03 -7.02 -3.99
N SER A 232 13.48 -8.08 -3.39
CA SER A 232 12.75 -7.98 -2.12
C SER A 232 13.67 -7.61 -0.95
N VAL A 233 14.91 -8.11 -0.92
CA VAL A 233 15.89 -7.75 0.11
C VAL A 233 16.26 -6.28 0.02
N LEU A 234 16.57 -5.80 -1.17
CA LEU A 234 16.87 -4.38 -1.40
C LEU A 234 15.68 -3.49 -1.06
N GLY A 235 14.46 -3.93 -1.43
CA GLY A 235 13.23 -3.24 -1.04
C GLY A 235 13.07 -3.14 0.48
N ALA A 236 13.38 -4.21 1.22
CA ALA A 236 13.37 -4.22 2.67
C ALA A 236 14.40 -3.24 3.25
N ILE A 237 15.62 -3.24 2.73
CA ILE A 237 16.70 -2.34 3.15
C ILE A 237 16.31 -0.87 2.89
N VAL A 238 15.83 -0.55 1.69
CA VAL A 238 15.38 0.80 1.34
C VAL A 238 14.25 1.25 2.26
N LEU A 239 13.32 0.36 2.59
CA LEU A 239 12.21 0.66 3.48
C LEU A 239 12.67 0.96 4.93
N MET A 240 13.82 0.45 5.38
CA MET A 240 14.37 0.78 6.71
C MET A 240 14.62 2.27 6.86
N PHE A 241 15.02 2.97 5.80
CA PHE A 241 15.29 4.40 5.81
C PHE A 241 14.01 5.26 5.78
N LEU A 242 12.83 4.68 5.54
CA LEU A 242 11.57 5.40 5.57
C LEU A 242 11.25 5.85 7.00
N LYS A 243 11.12 7.15 7.20
CA LYS A 243 10.54 7.72 8.42
C LYS A 243 9.04 7.93 8.16
N LEU A 244 8.21 7.02 8.64
CA LEU A 244 6.77 7.27 8.69
C LEU A 244 6.55 8.41 9.69
N GLN A 245 5.83 9.45 9.29
CA GLN A 245 5.34 10.43 10.25
C GLN A 245 4.36 9.65 11.14
N SER A 246 4.77 9.35 12.38
CA SER A 246 3.83 8.93 13.41
C SER A 246 2.72 9.98 13.44
N ASP A 247 1.48 9.55 13.34
CA ASP A 247 0.32 10.43 13.41
C ASP A 247 0.46 11.36 14.60
N SER A 248 0.87 12.60 14.33
CA SER A 248 0.59 13.68 15.26
C SER A 248 -0.93 13.67 15.42
N PRO A 249 -1.48 13.67 16.67
CA PRO A 249 -2.91 13.63 16.88
C PRO A 249 -3.57 14.64 15.93
N SER A 250 -4.53 14.18 15.14
CA SER A 250 -5.16 14.99 14.11
C SER A 250 -5.55 16.34 14.74
N GLU A 251 -5.37 17.42 13.99
CA GLU A 251 -5.69 18.77 14.47
C GLU A 251 -7.09 18.84 15.08
N GLY A 252 -8.00 17.98 14.60
CA GLY A 252 -9.32 17.75 15.18
C GLY A 252 -9.28 17.16 16.60
N SER A 253 -8.41 16.20 16.90
CA SER A 253 -8.27 15.66 18.27
C SER A 253 -7.58 16.65 19.22
N ARG A 254 -6.69 17.50 18.70
CA ARG A 254 -6.12 18.62 19.48
C ARG A 254 -7.16 19.70 19.80
N ILE A 255 -8.05 20.02 18.85
CA ILE A 255 -9.13 20.99 19.04
C ILE A 255 -10.15 20.42 20.02
N GLU A 256 -10.52 19.15 19.89
CA GLU A 256 -11.46 18.50 20.78
C GLU A 256 -10.91 18.35 22.22
N ASN A 257 -9.63 18.00 22.36
CA ASN A 257 -8.97 17.96 23.67
C ASN A 257 -8.83 19.36 24.29
N LYS A 258 -8.54 20.40 23.50
CA LYS A 258 -8.56 21.80 23.98
C LYS A 258 -9.97 22.23 24.39
N ARG A 259 -11.00 21.82 23.65
CA ARG A 259 -12.40 22.13 23.99
C ARG A 259 -12.86 21.41 25.26
N LYS A 260 -12.52 20.13 25.43
CA LYS A 260 -12.78 19.38 26.68
C LYS A 260 -12.05 19.99 27.86
N ALA A 261 -10.78 20.41 27.68
CA ALA A 261 -10.01 21.06 28.74
C ALA A 261 -10.57 22.46 29.10
N SER A 262 -11.12 23.22 28.16
CA SER A 262 -11.74 24.50 28.42
C SER A 262 -13.09 24.36 29.14
N VAL A 263 -13.92 23.39 28.77
CA VAL A 263 -15.17 23.08 29.40
C VAL A 263 -14.96 22.59 30.86
N MET A 264 -13.90 21.78 31.07
CA MET A 264 -13.58 21.29 32.42
C MET A 264 -13.06 22.42 33.33
N LYS A 265 -12.33 23.40 32.78
CA LYS A 265 -11.91 24.59 33.55
C LYS A 265 -13.06 25.52 33.88
N SER A 266 -14.07 25.70 33.01
CA SER A 266 -15.23 26.52 33.29
C SER A 266 -16.12 25.88 34.35
N SER A 267 -16.33 24.56 34.33
CA SER A 267 -17.12 23.85 35.33
C SER A 267 -16.48 23.87 36.73
N VAL A 268 -15.15 23.84 36.81
CA VAL A 268 -14.43 23.97 38.09
C VAL A 268 -14.51 25.42 38.66
N ALA A 269 -14.50 26.41 37.75
CA ALA A 269 -14.62 27.83 38.14
C ALA A 269 -16.04 28.16 38.67
N GLU A 270 -17.10 27.59 38.07
CA GLU A 270 -18.49 27.77 38.53
C GLU A 270 -18.77 27.02 39.86
N GLY A 271 -18.14 25.84 40.06
CA GLY A 271 -18.27 25.09 41.32
C GLY A 271 -17.63 25.79 42.54
N HIS A 272 -16.67 26.68 42.35
CA HIS A 272 -16.06 27.46 43.44
C HIS A 272 -16.82 28.75 43.75
N SER A 273 -17.65 29.27 42.83
CA SER A 273 -18.44 30.49 43.03
C SER A 273 -19.77 30.23 43.78
N SER A 274 -20.22 28.98 43.88
CA SER A 274 -21.47 28.59 44.55
C SER A 274 -21.27 28.10 46.00
N ALA A 275 -20.02 28.13 46.51
CA ALA A 275 -19.66 27.66 47.84
C ALA A 275 -19.23 28.81 48.80
N VAL A 276 -19.46 30.07 48.44
CA VAL A 276 -19.34 31.27 49.28
C VAL A 276 -20.71 31.95 49.34
#